data_146106267e05d27290ccc917dc9b0a24
#
_entry.id   146106267e05d27290ccc917dc9b0a24
#
_cell.length_a   1.000
_cell.length_b   1.000
_cell.length_c   1.000
_cell.angle_alpha   90.00
_cell.angle_beta   90.00
_cell.angle_gamma   90.00
#
_symmetry.space_group_name_H-M   'P 1'
#
loop_
_entity.id
_entity.type
_entity.pdbx_description
1 polymer ?
#
loop_
_entity_poly.entity_id
_entity_poly.type
_entity_poly.pdbx_seq_one_letter_code
_entity_poly.pdbx_strand_id
1 'polypeptide(L)'
;MFGYTTVNKPEMKFKEYDLYHSYYCGLCSVLKKKFGLTGEFTLSYDGAFLCSLLCDLYDAQDEISERRCAVHPGVKHVIRTNVVTDYAADMNALMAMFKCQDDWHDDKKLSGKIIAGLLNGKTKSLRDKYADKIAVITKAIDDMNEIEKSGKTDPEGMAFLFGKCMSEVYAYKNDEWEKYLRVFGDRLGRVVYLMDAYEDVYADVKKGRYNPFSDVYERSDFEGLAREMITVHLEEACVAFEKLPLIENVDFLRNILYSGIWIRFNIAAGKRSGASSVEVSDNEDRKDGPDKTDKDGKEEGGQS
;
A
#
# COMPACT_ATOMS: atom_id res chain seq x y z
N MET A 1 3.65 -6.44 5.06
CA MET A 1 4.48 -5.25 4.75
C MET A 1 3.89 -4.31 3.68
N PHE A 2 2.65 -4.46 3.22
CA PHE A 2 1.97 -3.54 2.29
C PHE A 2 0.52 -3.33 2.71
N GLY A 3 -0.07 -2.19 2.29
CA GLY A 3 -1.46 -1.85 2.56
C GLY A 3 -1.67 -0.93 3.76
N TYR A 4 -0.66 -0.13 4.09
CA TYR A 4 -0.74 0.85 5.18
C TYR A 4 -1.21 2.24 4.72
N THR A 5 -1.04 2.59 3.45
CA THR A 5 -1.49 3.88 2.90
C THR A 5 -2.96 3.81 2.48
N THR A 6 -3.83 3.51 3.43
CA THR A 6 -5.28 3.42 3.22
C THR A 6 -5.97 4.77 3.41
N VAL A 7 -7.12 4.97 2.76
CA VAL A 7 -7.94 6.16 2.95
C VAL A 7 -8.73 6.09 4.26
N ASN A 8 -8.87 7.21 4.96
CA ASN A 8 -9.87 7.37 6.02
C ASN A 8 -11.20 7.80 5.38
N LYS A 9 -11.96 6.82 4.87
CA LYS A 9 -13.21 7.03 4.12
C LYS A 9 -14.23 7.93 4.82
N PRO A 10 -14.48 7.84 6.15
CA PRO A 10 -15.39 8.72 6.85
C PRO A 10 -15.06 10.22 6.78
N GLU A 11 -13.78 10.56 6.55
CA GLU A 11 -13.30 11.95 6.47
C GLU A 11 -13.16 12.46 5.04
N MET A 12 -13.50 11.64 4.03
CA MET A 12 -13.39 12.02 2.63
C MET A 12 -14.69 12.56 2.06
N LYS A 13 -14.57 13.49 1.11
CA LYS A 13 -15.69 13.83 0.22
C LYS A 13 -15.88 12.69 -0.81
N PHE A 14 -17.13 12.42 -1.17
CA PHE A 14 -17.44 11.38 -2.17
C PHE A 14 -16.60 11.53 -3.45
N LYS A 15 -16.47 12.74 -3.99
CA LYS A 15 -15.68 13.01 -5.20
C LYS A 15 -14.19 12.64 -5.07
N GLU A 16 -13.62 12.80 -3.86
CA GLU A 16 -12.22 12.46 -3.58
C GLU A 16 -12.05 10.94 -3.50
N TYR A 17 -13.03 10.26 -2.88
CA TYR A 17 -13.06 8.81 -2.83
C TYR A 17 -13.23 8.20 -4.23
N ASP A 18 -14.14 8.74 -5.06
CA ASP A 18 -14.35 8.28 -6.44
C ASP A 18 -13.09 8.48 -7.28
N LEU A 19 -12.39 9.60 -7.10
CA LEU A 19 -11.13 9.89 -7.79
C LEU A 19 -10.04 8.89 -7.37
N TYR A 20 -9.81 8.70 -6.06
CA TYR A 20 -8.89 7.70 -5.54
C TYR A 20 -9.21 6.30 -6.05
N HIS A 21 -10.49 5.91 -5.98
CA HIS A 21 -10.95 4.59 -6.43
C HIS A 21 -10.73 4.39 -7.94
N SER A 22 -10.82 5.44 -8.75
CA SER A 22 -10.54 5.36 -10.19
C SER A 22 -9.07 5.06 -10.50
N TYR A 23 -8.11 5.59 -9.73
CA TYR A 23 -6.69 5.23 -9.82
C TYR A 23 -6.41 3.81 -9.30
N TYR A 24 -7.04 3.42 -8.17
CA TYR A 24 -6.94 2.07 -7.62
C TYR A 24 -7.40 1.01 -8.64
N CYS A 25 -8.57 1.22 -9.24
CA CYS A 25 -9.11 0.34 -10.28
C CYS A 25 -8.29 0.40 -11.58
N GLY A 26 -7.72 1.56 -11.92
CA GLY A 26 -6.81 1.74 -13.04
C GLY A 26 -5.54 0.89 -12.87
N LEU A 27 -4.90 0.98 -11.70
CA LEU A 27 -3.74 0.16 -11.35
C LEU A 27 -4.07 -1.35 -11.40
N CYS A 28 -5.21 -1.77 -10.84
CA CYS A 28 -5.71 -3.14 -10.94
C CYS A 28 -5.80 -3.61 -12.40
N SER A 29 -6.35 -2.75 -13.28
CA SER A 29 -6.48 -3.05 -14.71
C SER A 29 -5.14 -3.24 -15.40
N VAL A 30 -4.17 -2.37 -15.10
CA VAL A 30 -2.81 -2.44 -15.67
C VAL A 30 -2.05 -3.66 -15.14
N LEU A 31 -2.13 -3.95 -13.85
CA LEU A 31 -1.55 -5.15 -13.24
C LEU A 31 -2.08 -6.42 -13.91
N LYS A 32 -3.40 -6.51 -14.12
CA LYS A 32 -4.02 -7.63 -14.84
C LYS A 32 -3.54 -7.74 -16.28
N LYS A 33 -3.47 -6.62 -17.00
CA LYS A 33 -3.02 -6.57 -18.41
C LYS A 33 -1.56 -7.03 -18.55
N LYS A 34 -0.66 -6.56 -17.66
CA LYS A 34 0.79 -6.84 -17.72
C LYS A 34 1.15 -8.22 -17.14
N PHE A 35 0.58 -8.58 -16.00
CA PHE A 35 0.99 -9.75 -15.22
C PHE A 35 -0.10 -10.82 -15.07
N GLY A 36 -1.29 -10.60 -15.67
CA GLY A 36 -2.42 -11.53 -15.61
C GLY A 36 -3.08 -11.55 -14.23
N LEU A 37 -3.81 -12.61 -13.91
CA LEU A 37 -4.48 -12.76 -12.61
C LEU A 37 -3.52 -12.66 -11.43
N THR A 38 -2.30 -13.20 -11.57
CA THR A 38 -1.28 -13.09 -10.53
C THR A 38 -0.95 -11.64 -10.20
N GLY A 39 -0.81 -10.78 -11.23
CA GLY A 39 -0.61 -9.34 -11.02
C GLY A 39 -1.81 -8.67 -10.36
N GLU A 40 -3.04 -9.03 -10.75
CA GLU A 40 -4.26 -8.50 -10.12
C GLU A 40 -4.30 -8.78 -8.61
N PHE A 41 -3.82 -9.96 -8.17
CA PHE A 41 -3.72 -10.31 -6.74
C PHE A 41 -2.64 -9.56 -5.97
N THR A 42 -1.68 -8.92 -6.66
CA THR A 42 -0.65 -8.11 -6.01
C THR A 42 -1.07 -6.66 -5.76
N LEU A 43 -2.27 -6.26 -6.22
CA LEU A 43 -2.79 -4.92 -6.03
C LEU A 43 -2.70 -4.50 -4.55
N SER A 44 -2.08 -3.36 -4.30
CA SER A 44 -1.92 -2.81 -2.95
C SER A 44 -2.38 -1.36 -2.87
N TYR A 45 -2.78 -0.92 -1.68
CA TYR A 45 -3.08 0.49 -1.41
C TYR A 45 -1.83 1.36 -1.61
N ASP A 46 -0.65 0.85 -1.23
CA ASP A 46 0.62 1.57 -1.41
C ASP A 46 0.96 1.79 -2.88
N GLY A 47 0.65 0.82 -3.76
CA GLY A 47 0.75 0.97 -5.20
C GLY A 47 -0.21 2.01 -5.76
N ALA A 48 -1.45 2.07 -5.24
CA ALA A 48 -2.44 3.07 -5.64
C ALA A 48 -2.04 4.48 -5.16
N PHE A 49 -1.49 4.59 -3.95
CA PHE A 49 -0.95 5.84 -3.44
C PHE A 49 0.22 6.34 -4.30
N LEU A 50 1.20 5.50 -4.60
CA LEU A 50 2.31 5.82 -5.51
C LEU A 50 1.80 6.30 -6.88
N CYS A 51 0.84 5.58 -7.46
CA CYS A 51 0.23 5.95 -8.73
C CYS A 51 -0.40 7.34 -8.67
N SER A 52 -1.26 7.59 -7.69
CA SER A 52 -1.99 8.85 -7.54
C SER A 52 -1.06 10.04 -7.28
N LEU A 53 -0.02 9.83 -6.46
CA LEU A 53 0.98 10.86 -6.17
C LEU A 53 1.76 11.27 -7.42
N LEU A 54 2.27 10.30 -8.15
CA LEU A 54 3.07 10.57 -9.34
C LEU A 54 2.22 11.08 -10.51
N CYS A 55 0.95 10.65 -10.64
CA CYS A 55 0.04 11.18 -11.66
C CYS A 55 -0.18 12.67 -11.48
N ASP A 56 -0.42 13.13 -10.25
CA ASP A 56 -0.61 14.55 -9.94
C ASP A 56 0.70 15.34 -10.12
N LEU A 57 1.81 14.83 -9.58
CA LEU A 57 3.11 15.51 -9.64
C LEU A 57 3.61 15.74 -11.07
N TYR A 58 3.29 14.85 -11.98
CA TYR A 58 3.78 14.90 -13.38
C TYR A 58 2.70 15.27 -14.40
N ASP A 59 1.55 15.79 -13.96
CA ASP A 59 0.43 16.17 -14.83
C ASP A 59 0.12 15.09 -15.87
N ALA A 60 0.12 13.83 -15.45
CA ALA A 60 0.00 12.71 -16.36
C ALA A 60 -1.39 12.66 -16.98
N GLN A 61 -1.45 12.73 -18.32
CA GLN A 61 -2.72 12.71 -19.05
C GLN A 61 -3.41 11.36 -18.91
N ASP A 62 -4.59 11.34 -18.28
CA ASP A 62 -5.36 10.14 -18.02
C ASP A 62 -6.16 9.69 -19.25
N GLU A 63 -6.07 8.40 -19.55
CA GLU A 63 -7.06 7.68 -20.34
C GLU A 63 -8.17 7.19 -19.40
N ILE A 64 -9.36 7.82 -19.52
CA ILE A 64 -10.51 7.48 -18.68
C ILE A 64 -11.41 6.50 -19.44
N SER A 65 -11.75 5.40 -18.80
CA SER A 65 -12.67 4.40 -19.35
C SER A 65 -13.47 3.71 -18.24
N GLU A 66 -14.46 2.90 -18.63
CA GLU A 66 -15.25 2.10 -17.70
C GLU A 66 -14.92 0.62 -17.85
N ARG A 67 -14.81 -0.08 -16.74
CA ARG A 67 -14.57 -1.52 -16.72
C ARG A 67 -15.46 -2.24 -15.70
N ARG A 68 -15.93 -3.43 -16.07
CA ARG A 68 -16.56 -4.35 -15.11
C ARG A 68 -15.49 -5.02 -14.27
N CYS A 69 -15.68 -5.01 -12.95
CA CYS A 69 -14.80 -5.66 -12.00
C CYS A 69 -15.24 -7.12 -11.79
N ALA A 70 -14.28 -8.06 -11.75
CA ALA A 70 -14.57 -9.45 -11.43
C ALA A 70 -14.93 -9.65 -9.96
N VAL A 71 -14.40 -8.79 -9.08
CA VAL A 71 -14.65 -8.81 -7.63
C VAL A 71 -16.00 -8.19 -7.29
N HIS A 72 -16.47 -7.21 -8.10
CA HIS A 72 -17.77 -6.54 -7.94
C HIS A 72 -18.62 -6.80 -9.19
N PRO A 73 -19.19 -8.02 -9.35
CA PRO A 73 -19.96 -8.37 -10.53
C PRO A 73 -21.22 -7.50 -10.62
N GLY A 74 -21.44 -6.91 -11.80
CA GLY A 74 -22.61 -6.06 -12.08
C GLY A 74 -22.35 -4.56 -12.00
N VAL A 75 -21.27 -4.10 -11.39
CA VAL A 75 -20.89 -2.69 -11.32
C VAL A 75 -19.79 -2.37 -12.33
N LYS A 76 -19.94 -1.25 -13.03
CA LYS A 76 -18.87 -0.68 -13.84
C LYS A 76 -18.14 0.37 -13.00
N HIS A 77 -16.84 0.28 -12.95
CA HIS A 77 -15.97 1.25 -12.29
C HIS A 77 -15.29 2.13 -13.33
N VAL A 78 -15.21 3.41 -13.05
CA VAL A 78 -14.34 4.33 -13.78
C VAL A 78 -12.90 3.96 -13.47
N ILE A 79 -12.07 3.85 -14.50
CA ILE A 79 -10.64 3.60 -14.37
C ILE A 79 -9.86 4.73 -15.05
N ARG A 80 -8.74 5.13 -14.43
CA ARG A 80 -7.78 6.07 -14.95
C ARG A 80 -6.46 5.36 -15.16
N THR A 81 -5.91 5.43 -16.38
CA THR A 81 -4.64 4.81 -16.71
C THR A 81 -3.78 5.77 -17.54
N ASN A 82 -2.47 5.72 -17.35
CA ASN A 82 -1.49 6.52 -18.05
C ASN A 82 -0.09 5.88 -17.92
N VAL A 83 0.95 6.56 -18.39
CA VAL A 83 2.33 6.08 -18.30
C VAL A 83 2.84 5.91 -16.86
N VAL A 84 2.31 6.69 -15.92
CA VAL A 84 2.64 6.59 -14.49
C VAL A 84 1.98 5.36 -13.89
N THR A 85 0.74 5.04 -14.29
CA THR A 85 0.06 3.80 -13.86
C THR A 85 0.85 2.57 -14.30
N ASP A 86 1.47 2.60 -15.48
CA ASP A 86 2.36 1.53 -15.95
C ASP A 86 3.61 1.38 -15.06
N TYR A 87 4.21 2.49 -14.63
CA TYR A 87 5.34 2.48 -13.69
C TYR A 87 4.93 1.96 -12.30
N ALA A 88 3.83 2.47 -11.76
CA ALA A 88 3.31 2.04 -10.47
C ALA A 88 3.00 0.53 -10.46
N ALA A 89 2.45 0.00 -11.56
CA ALA A 89 2.22 -1.43 -11.72
C ALA A 89 3.54 -2.23 -11.75
N ASP A 90 4.58 -1.73 -12.43
CA ASP A 90 5.90 -2.36 -12.45
C ASP A 90 6.50 -2.41 -11.04
N MET A 91 6.48 -1.30 -10.29
CA MET A 91 7.01 -1.24 -8.92
C MET A 91 6.19 -2.12 -7.97
N ASN A 92 4.86 -2.08 -8.04
CA ASN A 92 3.99 -2.93 -7.23
C ASN A 92 4.27 -4.43 -7.46
N ALA A 93 4.45 -4.85 -8.71
CA ALA A 93 4.76 -6.25 -9.04
C ALA A 93 6.17 -6.66 -8.57
N LEU A 94 7.17 -5.76 -8.69
CA LEU A 94 8.53 -6.02 -8.19
C LEU A 94 8.54 -6.17 -6.67
N MET A 95 7.89 -5.27 -5.93
CA MET A 95 7.83 -5.33 -4.47
C MET A 95 7.05 -6.57 -3.98
N ALA A 96 5.96 -6.93 -4.67
CA ALA A 96 5.23 -8.16 -4.37
C ALA A 96 6.10 -9.41 -4.61
N MET A 97 6.93 -9.40 -5.65
CA MET A 97 7.88 -10.50 -5.91
C MET A 97 8.91 -10.63 -4.78
N PHE A 98 9.50 -9.52 -4.32
CA PHE A 98 10.45 -9.53 -3.21
C PHE A 98 9.80 -10.04 -1.93
N LYS A 99 8.60 -9.56 -1.59
CA LYS A 99 7.82 -10.06 -0.44
C LYS A 99 7.56 -11.57 -0.53
N CYS A 100 7.15 -12.07 -1.70
CA CYS A 100 6.91 -13.50 -1.87
C CYS A 100 8.17 -14.35 -1.74
N GLN A 101 9.34 -13.82 -2.09
CA GLN A 101 10.63 -14.49 -1.90
C GLN A 101 10.98 -14.57 -0.42
N ASP A 102 10.74 -13.53 0.34
CA ASP A 102 10.93 -13.43 1.78
C ASP A 102 10.00 -14.41 2.54
N ASP A 103 8.69 -14.33 2.30
CA ASP A 103 7.68 -15.26 2.85
C ASP A 103 8.02 -16.75 2.56
N TRP A 104 8.70 -17.04 1.44
CA TRP A 104 9.15 -18.39 1.12
C TRP A 104 10.32 -18.85 1.98
N HIS A 105 11.25 -17.97 2.29
CA HIS A 105 12.39 -18.28 3.15
C HIS A 105 11.93 -18.54 4.59
N ASP A 106 10.94 -17.79 5.06
CA ASP A 106 10.47 -17.83 6.45
C ASP A 106 9.47 -18.98 6.73
N ASP A 107 8.38 -19.05 5.95
CA ASP A 107 7.26 -19.94 6.26
C ASP A 107 7.16 -21.17 5.33
N LYS A 108 8.00 -21.25 4.27
CA LYS A 108 7.95 -22.30 3.23
C LYS A 108 6.54 -22.48 2.64
N LYS A 109 5.74 -21.43 2.58
CA LYS A 109 4.38 -21.47 2.04
C LYS A 109 4.42 -21.77 0.55
N LEU A 110 3.81 -22.89 0.14
CA LEU A 110 3.75 -23.33 -1.26
C LEU A 110 3.10 -22.26 -2.16
N SER A 111 2.12 -21.51 -1.63
CA SER A 111 1.47 -20.40 -2.33
C SER A 111 2.45 -19.27 -2.68
N GLY A 112 3.32 -18.85 -1.77
CA GLY A 112 4.34 -17.85 -2.01
C GLY A 112 5.31 -18.25 -3.12
N LYS A 113 5.76 -19.52 -3.14
CA LYS A 113 6.64 -20.05 -4.19
C LYS A 113 5.98 -20.04 -5.58
N ILE A 114 4.70 -20.43 -5.65
CA ILE A 114 3.93 -20.43 -6.90
C ILE A 114 3.79 -19.00 -7.43
N ILE A 115 3.41 -18.05 -6.57
CA ILE A 115 3.25 -16.64 -6.92
C ILE A 115 4.59 -16.04 -7.35
N ALA A 116 5.66 -16.26 -6.57
CA ALA A 116 7.01 -15.80 -6.91
C ALA A 116 7.49 -16.37 -8.25
N GLY A 117 7.24 -17.66 -8.51
CA GLY A 117 7.59 -18.31 -9.78
C GLY A 117 6.82 -17.73 -10.98
N LEU A 118 5.52 -17.49 -10.80
CA LEU A 118 4.68 -16.90 -11.85
C LEU A 118 5.04 -15.44 -12.13
N LEU A 119 5.28 -14.65 -11.08
CA LEU A 119 5.73 -13.26 -11.21
C LEU A 119 7.14 -13.19 -11.79
N ASN A 120 8.06 -14.05 -11.34
CA ASN A 120 9.44 -14.05 -11.79
C ASN A 120 9.57 -14.20 -13.32
N GLY A 121 8.80 -15.11 -13.92
CA GLY A 121 8.78 -15.26 -15.39
C GLY A 121 8.29 -14.02 -16.13
N LYS A 122 7.30 -13.31 -15.57
CA LYS A 122 6.69 -12.11 -16.18
C LYS A 122 7.46 -10.81 -15.87
N THR A 123 8.26 -10.79 -14.81
CA THR A 123 9.05 -9.62 -14.40
C THR A 123 10.47 -9.61 -14.96
N LYS A 124 10.85 -10.62 -15.75
CA LYS A 124 12.22 -10.70 -16.33
C LYS A 124 12.60 -9.43 -17.10
N SER A 125 11.70 -8.92 -17.93
CA SER A 125 11.92 -7.67 -18.69
C SER A 125 12.06 -6.44 -17.80
N LEU A 126 11.45 -6.47 -16.60
CA LEU A 126 11.56 -5.37 -15.63
C LEU A 126 12.94 -5.33 -14.97
N ARG A 127 13.60 -6.51 -14.83
CA ARG A 127 14.95 -6.58 -14.26
C ARG A 127 15.96 -5.83 -15.11
N ASP A 128 15.84 -5.92 -16.43
CA ASP A 128 16.71 -5.17 -17.34
C ASP A 128 16.37 -3.68 -17.31
N LYS A 129 15.06 -3.35 -17.27
CA LYS A 129 14.57 -1.96 -17.27
C LYS A 129 14.93 -1.19 -16.00
N TYR A 130 14.95 -1.86 -14.85
CA TYR A 130 15.13 -1.25 -13.52
C TYR A 130 16.35 -1.83 -12.78
N ALA A 131 17.39 -2.23 -13.52
CA ALA A 131 18.55 -2.95 -12.97
C ALA A 131 19.20 -2.21 -11.78
N ASP A 132 19.40 -0.91 -11.88
CA ASP A 132 20.04 -0.10 -10.82
C ASP A 132 19.17 -0.06 -9.55
N LYS A 133 17.86 0.18 -9.70
CA LYS A 133 16.91 0.18 -8.57
C LYS A 133 16.86 -1.19 -7.90
N ILE A 134 16.77 -2.25 -8.69
CA ILE A 134 16.72 -3.64 -8.20
C ILE A 134 18.00 -3.99 -7.45
N ALA A 135 19.17 -3.54 -7.91
CA ALA A 135 20.43 -3.79 -7.22
C ALA A 135 20.44 -3.18 -5.81
N VAL A 136 19.97 -1.92 -5.66
CA VAL A 136 19.86 -1.25 -4.36
C VAL A 136 18.83 -1.95 -3.46
N ILE A 137 17.66 -2.30 -3.99
CA ILE A 137 16.59 -2.99 -3.24
C ILE A 137 17.07 -4.37 -2.79
N THR A 138 17.69 -5.17 -3.68
CA THR A 138 18.20 -6.49 -3.35
C THR A 138 19.23 -6.40 -2.23
N LYS A 139 20.20 -5.47 -2.34
CA LYS A 139 21.19 -5.30 -1.30
C LYS A 139 20.57 -4.94 0.06
N ALA A 140 19.59 -4.04 0.08
CA ALA A 140 18.92 -3.67 1.33
C ALA A 140 18.16 -4.85 1.94
N ILE A 141 17.48 -5.68 1.13
CA ILE A 141 16.80 -6.90 1.60
C ILE A 141 17.81 -7.93 2.12
N ASP A 142 18.95 -8.12 1.45
CA ASP A 142 20.02 -9.02 1.92
C ASP A 142 20.56 -8.56 3.26
N ASP A 143 20.82 -7.25 3.44
CA ASP A 143 21.27 -6.65 4.70
C ASP A 143 20.20 -6.84 5.81
N MET A 144 18.90 -6.72 5.52
CA MET A 144 17.80 -7.04 6.46
C MET A 144 17.82 -8.50 6.88
N ASN A 145 17.92 -9.40 5.92
CA ASN A 145 18.01 -10.86 6.17
C ASN A 145 19.21 -11.24 7.06
N GLU A 146 20.33 -10.53 6.95
CA GLU A 146 21.49 -10.73 7.84
C GLU A 146 21.18 -10.31 9.28
N ILE A 147 20.51 -9.18 9.48
CA ILE A 147 20.08 -8.72 10.81
C ILE A 147 19.10 -9.73 11.42
N GLU A 148 18.09 -10.18 10.68
CA GLU A 148 17.12 -11.18 11.13
C GLU A 148 17.79 -12.48 11.56
N LYS A 149 18.70 -13.02 10.74
CA LYS A 149 19.47 -14.23 11.07
C LYS A 149 20.37 -14.08 12.31
N SER A 150 20.86 -12.87 12.58
CA SER A 150 21.64 -12.58 13.77
C SER A 150 20.80 -12.55 15.05
N GLY A 151 19.47 -12.43 14.93
CA GLY A 151 18.55 -12.25 16.04
C GLY A 151 18.64 -10.91 16.74
N LYS A 152 19.40 -9.95 16.18
CA LYS A 152 19.54 -8.62 16.77
C LYS A 152 18.25 -7.80 16.56
N THR A 153 17.69 -7.30 17.65
CA THR A 153 16.55 -6.38 17.63
C THR A 153 17.04 -4.96 17.34
N ASP A 154 16.66 -4.43 16.18
CA ASP A 154 17.05 -3.09 15.73
C ASP A 154 15.93 -2.48 14.85
N PRO A 155 14.86 -1.96 15.46
CA PRO A 155 13.72 -1.42 14.70
C PRO A 155 14.12 -0.30 13.74
N GLU A 156 14.99 0.62 14.18
CA GLU A 156 15.46 1.74 13.35
C GLU A 156 16.36 1.29 12.20
N GLY A 157 17.27 0.35 12.46
CA GLY A 157 18.15 -0.20 11.43
C GLY A 157 17.36 -0.92 10.34
N MET A 158 16.39 -1.74 10.74
CA MET A 158 15.51 -2.43 9.81
C MET A 158 14.62 -1.46 9.02
N ALA A 159 14.01 -0.49 9.70
CA ALA A 159 13.23 0.56 9.05
C ALA A 159 14.06 1.38 8.05
N PHE A 160 15.32 1.70 8.40
CA PHE A 160 16.25 2.39 7.50
C PHE A 160 16.52 1.60 6.21
N LEU A 161 16.73 0.30 6.30
CA LEU A 161 16.99 -0.55 5.14
C LEU A 161 15.74 -0.64 4.24
N PHE A 162 14.56 -0.82 4.84
CA PHE A 162 13.32 -0.81 4.07
C PHE A 162 13.01 0.57 3.46
N GLY A 163 13.35 1.66 4.16
CA GLY A 163 13.30 3.01 3.63
C GLY A 163 14.12 3.19 2.35
N LYS A 164 15.34 2.60 2.28
CA LYS A 164 16.13 2.59 1.05
C LYS A 164 15.42 1.92 -0.11
N CYS A 165 14.71 0.81 0.13
CA CYS A 165 13.92 0.16 -0.90
C CYS A 165 12.84 1.09 -1.44
N MET A 166 12.09 1.73 -0.54
CA MET A 166 11.01 2.62 -0.93
C MET A 166 11.49 3.93 -1.55
N SER A 167 12.67 4.42 -1.18
CA SER A 167 13.33 5.54 -1.85
C SER A 167 13.51 5.27 -3.36
N GLU A 168 13.93 4.05 -3.73
CA GLU A 168 14.06 3.66 -5.14
C GLU A 168 12.70 3.52 -5.84
N VAL A 169 11.69 3.03 -5.14
CA VAL A 169 10.32 2.87 -5.67
C VAL A 169 9.71 4.25 -6.00
N TYR A 170 9.90 5.25 -5.15
CA TYR A 170 9.35 6.59 -5.36
C TYR A 170 10.15 7.45 -6.34
N ALA A 171 11.43 7.20 -6.54
CA ALA A 171 12.27 7.93 -7.50
C ALA A 171 11.88 7.57 -8.95
N TYR A 172 10.83 8.21 -9.48
CA TYR A 172 10.26 7.91 -10.80
C TYR A 172 11.16 8.36 -11.94
N LYS A 173 11.65 9.61 -11.91
CA LYS A 173 12.51 10.23 -12.92
C LYS A 173 13.71 10.88 -12.25
N ASN A 174 14.78 11.07 -13.03
CA ASN A 174 15.94 11.87 -12.62
C ASN A 174 15.69 13.32 -13.04
N ASP A 175 15.02 14.08 -12.16
CA ASP A 175 14.64 15.47 -12.34
C ASP A 175 14.69 16.24 -11.00
N GLU A 176 14.17 17.49 -10.99
CA GLU A 176 14.15 18.35 -9.81
C GLU A 176 13.35 17.77 -8.62
N TRP A 177 12.40 16.86 -8.89
CA TRP A 177 11.55 16.24 -7.87
C TRP A 177 12.16 15.00 -7.27
N GLU A 178 13.14 14.38 -7.92
CA GLU A 178 13.75 13.11 -7.47
C GLU A 178 14.20 13.16 -6.01
N LYS A 179 14.87 14.24 -5.58
CA LYS A 179 15.37 14.39 -4.21
C LYS A 179 14.27 14.40 -3.17
N TYR A 180 13.12 15.00 -3.47
CA TYR A 180 11.96 15.03 -2.56
C TYR A 180 11.24 13.69 -2.54
N LEU A 181 11.07 13.06 -3.71
CA LEU A 181 10.47 11.73 -3.83
C LEU A 181 11.32 10.67 -3.13
N ARG A 182 12.64 10.75 -3.22
CA ARG A 182 13.54 9.84 -2.49
C ARG A 182 13.42 10.00 -0.98
N VAL A 183 13.40 11.22 -0.46
CA VAL A 183 13.21 11.48 0.97
C VAL A 183 11.84 11.01 1.41
N PHE A 184 10.79 11.36 0.66
CA PHE A 184 9.42 10.92 0.94
C PHE A 184 9.31 9.39 0.98
N GLY A 185 9.83 8.70 -0.05
CA GLY A 185 9.80 7.25 -0.14
C GLY A 185 10.59 6.57 0.99
N ASP A 186 11.79 7.09 1.33
CA ASP A 186 12.57 6.59 2.47
C ASP A 186 11.78 6.70 3.78
N ARG A 187 11.22 7.86 4.07
CA ARG A 187 10.50 8.09 5.33
C ARG A 187 9.19 7.32 5.42
N LEU A 188 8.41 7.30 4.34
CA LEU A 188 7.19 6.50 4.27
C LEU A 188 7.50 4.99 4.38
N GLY A 189 8.59 4.53 3.76
CA GLY A 189 9.04 3.15 3.90
C GLY A 189 9.33 2.76 5.35
N ARG A 190 10.01 3.64 6.10
CA ARG A 190 10.25 3.42 7.54
C ARG A 190 8.95 3.34 8.33
N VAL A 191 8.00 4.24 8.05
CA VAL A 191 6.67 4.21 8.67
C VAL A 191 5.98 2.86 8.40
N VAL A 192 5.93 2.42 7.14
CA VAL A 192 5.29 1.16 6.74
C VAL A 192 5.94 -0.04 7.43
N TYR A 193 7.28 -0.08 7.50
CA TYR A 193 8.01 -1.16 8.17
C TYR A 193 7.71 -1.22 9.67
N LEU A 194 7.81 -0.08 10.36
CA LEU A 194 7.55 0.00 11.81
C LEU A 194 6.09 -0.32 12.16
N MET A 195 5.15 0.09 11.31
CA MET A 195 3.73 -0.26 11.45
C MET A 195 3.49 -1.77 11.36
N ASP A 196 4.09 -2.43 10.35
CA ASP A 196 3.99 -3.87 10.13
C ASP A 196 4.60 -4.63 11.33
N ALA A 197 5.80 -4.25 11.73
CA ALA A 197 6.47 -4.83 12.89
C ALA A 197 5.67 -4.64 14.20
N TYR A 198 5.10 -3.45 14.40
CA TYR A 198 4.24 -3.16 15.56
C TYR A 198 2.95 -4.00 15.54
N GLU A 199 2.28 -4.13 14.40
CA GLU A 199 1.03 -4.90 14.28
C GLU A 199 1.27 -6.39 14.56
N ASP A 200 2.36 -6.93 14.02
CA ASP A 200 2.62 -8.36 14.00
C ASP A 200 3.40 -8.91 15.21
N VAL A 201 4.00 -8.07 16.08
CA VAL A 201 4.96 -8.48 17.11
C VAL A 201 4.47 -9.65 18.00
N TYR A 202 3.23 -9.62 18.47
CA TYR A 202 2.69 -10.70 19.33
C TYR A 202 2.53 -12.02 18.58
N ALA A 203 2.12 -11.95 17.31
CA ALA A 203 1.96 -13.13 16.48
C ALA A 203 3.31 -13.73 16.10
N ASP A 204 4.29 -12.89 15.83
CA ASP A 204 5.64 -13.29 15.44
C ASP A 204 6.38 -13.93 16.60
N VAL A 205 6.41 -13.29 17.76
CA VAL A 205 7.04 -13.85 18.95
C VAL A 205 6.40 -15.18 19.34
N LYS A 206 5.06 -15.28 19.32
CA LYS A 206 4.34 -16.53 19.60
C LYS A 206 4.70 -17.66 18.63
N LYS A 207 5.03 -17.34 17.38
CA LYS A 207 5.43 -18.31 16.34
C LYS A 207 6.94 -18.54 16.30
N GLY A 208 7.73 -17.87 17.15
CA GLY A 208 9.19 -17.92 17.11
C GLY A 208 9.79 -17.29 15.87
N ARG A 209 9.11 -16.32 15.26
CA ARG A 209 9.61 -15.52 14.13
C ARG A 209 10.31 -14.27 14.62
N TYR A 210 11.23 -13.77 13.81
CA TYR A 210 11.89 -12.50 14.07
C TYR A 210 10.87 -11.35 14.07
N ASN A 211 11.01 -10.45 15.02
CA ASN A 211 10.37 -9.15 15.01
C ASN A 211 11.29 -8.14 15.71
N PRO A 212 11.56 -6.96 15.13
CA PRO A 212 12.51 -6.01 15.69
C PRO A 212 12.08 -5.41 17.03
N PHE A 213 10.80 -5.55 17.42
CA PHE A 213 10.28 -5.10 18.71
C PHE A 213 10.24 -6.21 19.77
N SER A 214 10.75 -7.42 19.50
CA SER A 214 10.63 -8.58 20.41
C SER A 214 11.23 -8.34 21.80
N ASP A 215 12.19 -7.45 21.98
CA ASP A 215 12.79 -7.14 23.29
C ASP A 215 12.01 -6.11 24.11
N VAL A 216 11.06 -5.40 23.48
CA VAL A 216 10.37 -4.26 24.11
C VAL A 216 8.85 -4.35 24.10
N TYR A 217 8.25 -5.32 23.39
CA TYR A 217 6.81 -5.40 23.19
C TYR A 217 5.97 -5.65 24.47
N GLU A 218 6.57 -6.20 25.54
CA GLU A 218 5.91 -6.41 26.83
C GLU A 218 6.01 -5.20 27.78
N ARG A 219 6.74 -4.16 27.40
CA ARG A 219 6.88 -2.95 28.23
C ARG A 219 5.53 -2.22 28.29
N SER A 220 5.23 -1.62 29.43
CA SER A 220 4.00 -0.83 29.62
C SER A 220 3.93 0.44 28.76
N ASP A 221 5.09 0.96 28.31
CA ASP A 221 5.22 2.14 27.44
C ASP A 221 5.43 1.78 25.95
N PHE A 222 5.33 0.50 25.58
CA PHE A 222 5.62 0.01 24.23
C PHE A 222 4.79 0.71 23.14
N GLU A 223 3.49 0.89 23.36
CA GLU A 223 2.62 1.58 22.40
C GLU A 223 3.06 3.03 22.16
N GLY A 224 3.41 3.74 23.25
CA GLY A 224 3.96 5.10 23.18
C GLY A 224 5.26 5.15 22.42
N LEU A 225 6.20 4.23 22.71
CA LEU A 225 7.48 4.12 22.03
C LEU A 225 7.31 3.88 20.52
N ALA A 226 6.50 2.89 20.13
CA ALA A 226 6.26 2.58 18.71
C ALA A 226 5.58 3.76 17.98
N ARG A 227 4.60 4.39 18.62
CA ARG A 227 3.93 5.59 18.08
C ARG A 227 4.91 6.75 17.85
N GLU A 228 5.79 7.02 18.81
CA GLU A 228 6.81 8.07 18.70
C GLU A 228 7.75 7.83 17.54
N MET A 229 8.30 6.62 17.42
CA MET A 229 9.19 6.24 16.30
C MET A 229 8.49 6.43 14.95
N ILE A 230 7.26 5.95 14.80
CA ILE A 230 6.47 6.10 13.58
C ILE A 230 6.19 7.58 13.29
N THR A 231 5.81 8.37 14.30
CA THR A 231 5.48 9.79 14.15
C THR A 231 6.64 10.58 13.60
N VAL A 232 7.87 10.39 14.13
CA VAL A 232 9.07 11.09 13.66
C VAL A 232 9.28 10.89 12.15
N HIS A 233 9.19 9.66 11.67
CA HIS A 233 9.36 9.37 10.25
C HIS A 233 8.19 9.87 9.39
N LEU A 234 6.96 9.79 9.90
CA LEU A 234 5.78 10.30 9.21
C LEU A 234 5.81 11.82 9.05
N GLU A 235 6.21 12.56 10.09
CA GLU A 235 6.39 14.01 10.02
C GLU A 235 7.41 14.42 8.96
N GLU A 236 8.55 13.73 8.89
CA GLU A 236 9.56 13.97 7.86
C GLU A 236 9.07 13.60 6.45
N ALA A 237 8.27 12.53 6.31
CA ALA A 237 7.59 12.20 5.06
C ALA A 237 6.63 13.31 4.64
N CYS A 238 5.79 13.79 5.57
CA CYS A 238 4.86 14.89 5.32
C CYS A 238 5.58 16.18 4.90
N VAL A 239 6.70 16.53 5.55
CA VAL A 239 7.52 17.69 5.16
C VAL A 239 8.06 17.55 3.73
N ALA A 240 8.45 16.36 3.30
CA ALA A 240 8.90 16.14 1.92
C ALA A 240 7.72 16.18 0.94
N PHE A 241 6.57 15.60 1.30
CA PHE A 241 5.33 15.60 0.52
C PHE A 241 4.83 17.03 0.24
N GLU A 242 4.76 17.89 1.27
CA GLU A 242 4.26 19.26 1.13
C GLU A 242 5.17 20.19 0.29
N LYS A 243 6.35 19.72 -0.11
CA LYS A 243 7.23 20.41 -1.08
C LYS A 243 6.93 20.06 -2.54
N LEU A 244 6.09 19.05 -2.77
CA LEU A 244 5.68 18.63 -4.10
C LEU A 244 4.51 19.53 -4.56
N PRO A 245 4.50 20.01 -5.81
CA PRO A 245 3.45 20.90 -6.34
C PRO A 245 2.21 20.11 -6.75
N LEU A 246 1.58 19.41 -5.81
CA LEU A 246 0.39 18.62 -6.03
C LEU A 246 -0.85 19.51 -6.04
N ILE A 247 -1.81 19.24 -6.94
CA ILE A 247 -2.99 20.09 -7.15
C ILE A 247 -4.29 19.28 -7.12
N GLU A 248 -4.40 18.22 -7.94
CA GLU A 248 -5.67 17.52 -8.14
C GLU A 248 -5.95 16.47 -7.08
N ASN A 249 -4.93 15.72 -6.68
CA ASN A 249 -5.03 14.57 -5.78
C ASN A 249 -4.68 14.90 -4.32
N VAL A 250 -4.21 16.12 -4.05
CA VAL A 250 -3.61 16.51 -2.77
C VAL A 250 -4.54 16.27 -1.57
N ASP A 251 -5.85 16.50 -1.72
CA ASP A 251 -6.81 16.37 -0.61
C ASP A 251 -6.90 14.92 -0.11
N PHE A 252 -7.08 13.94 -1.01
CA PHE A 252 -7.13 12.54 -0.58
C PHE A 252 -5.75 11.97 -0.22
N LEU A 253 -4.66 12.44 -0.85
CA LEU A 253 -3.31 12.04 -0.45
C LEU A 253 -2.98 12.52 0.97
N ARG A 254 -3.41 13.73 1.36
CA ARG A 254 -3.34 14.22 2.74
C ARG A 254 -4.20 13.39 3.69
N ASN A 255 -5.42 13.04 3.30
CA ASN A 255 -6.27 12.15 4.10
C ASN A 255 -5.56 10.83 4.42
N ILE A 256 -4.88 10.23 3.45
CA ILE A 256 -4.10 9.00 3.66
C ILE A 256 -2.95 9.24 4.65
N LEU A 257 -2.13 10.27 4.42
CA LEU A 257 -0.92 10.51 5.21
C LEU A 257 -1.21 10.98 6.64
N TYR A 258 -2.20 11.87 6.81
CA TYR A 258 -2.46 12.47 8.13
C TYR A 258 -3.45 11.68 8.98
N SER A 259 -4.28 10.84 8.37
CA SER A 259 -5.34 10.12 9.06
C SER A 259 -5.36 8.63 8.74
N GLY A 260 -5.35 8.26 7.47
CA GLY A 260 -5.49 6.90 6.99
C GLY A 260 -4.42 5.95 7.53
N ILE A 261 -3.17 6.37 7.55
CA ILE A 261 -2.02 5.60 8.06
C ILE A 261 -2.24 5.11 9.50
N TRP A 262 -2.89 5.92 10.34
CA TRP A 262 -3.11 5.60 11.75
C TRP A 262 -4.22 4.58 12.01
N ILE A 263 -5.06 4.27 11.02
CA ILE A 263 -6.21 3.36 11.19
C ILE A 263 -5.74 2.00 11.70
N ARG A 264 -4.75 1.39 11.03
CA ARG A 264 -4.24 0.06 11.42
C ARG A 264 -3.52 0.08 12.77
N PHE A 265 -2.74 1.13 13.06
CA PHE A 265 -2.14 1.31 14.38
C PHE A 265 -3.20 1.32 15.48
N ASN A 266 -4.25 2.12 15.31
CA ASN A 266 -5.30 2.26 16.30
C ASN A 266 -6.11 0.95 16.50
N ILE A 267 -6.34 0.20 15.41
CA ILE A 267 -6.96 -1.12 15.48
C ILE A 267 -6.08 -2.10 16.27
N ALA A 268 -4.78 -2.13 16.01
CA ALA A 268 -3.84 -3.02 16.72
C ALA A 268 -3.74 -2.65 18.20
N ALA A 269 -3.67 -1.35 18.54
CA ALA A 269 -3.68 -0.84 19.91
C ALA A 269 -4.99 -1.21 20.65
N GLY A 270 -6.14 -1.02 19.99
CA GLY A 270 -7.45 -1.37 20.54
C GLY A 270 -7.58 -2.87 20.87
N LYS A 271 -7.09 -3.75 20.00
CA LYS A 271 -7.07 -5.20 20.24
C LYS A 271 -6.22 -5.57 21.47
N ARG A 272 -5.13 -4.86 21.75
CA ARG A 272 -4.25 -5.09 22.90
C ARG A 272 -4.86 -4.60 24.21
N SER A 273 -5.53 -3.45 24.19
CA SER A 273 -6.17 -2.87 25.37
C SER A 273 -7.48 -3.55 25.75
N GLY A 274 -7.97 -4.54 24.99
CA GLY A 274 -9.26 -5.20 25.22
C GLY A 274 -10.46 -4.27 24.93
N ALA A 275 -10.26 -3.11 24.35
CA ALA A 275 -11.32 -2.26 23.88
C ALA A 275 -12.01 -2.93 22.68
N SER A 276 -13.34 -3.08 22.74
CA SER A 276 -14.14 -3.64 21.64
C SER A 276 -13.82 -2.88 20.37
N SER A 277 -13.20 -3.56 19.40
CA SER A 277 -12.90 -3.00 18.10
C SER A 277 -14.20 -2.55 17.46
N VAL A 278 -14.31 -1.27 17.14
CA VAL A 278 -15.17 -0.85 16.04
C VAL A 278 -14.61 -1.57 14.81
N GLU A 279 -15.35 -2.56 14.31
CA GLU A 279 -15.03 -3.25 13.07
C GLU A 279 -15.04 -2.20 11.94
N VAL A 280 -13.88 -1.64 11.65
CA VAL A 280 -13.67 -1.02 10.33
C VAL A 280 -13.53 -2.22 9.39
N SER A 281 -14.61 -2.56 8.73
CA SER A 281 -14.65 -3.71 7.83
C SER A 281 -13.76 -3.43 6.62
N ASP A 282 -12.61 -4.08 6.54
CA ASP A 282 -11.80 -4.21 5.32
C ASP A 282 -12.60 -4.87 4.15
N ASN A 283 -13.88 -5.18 4.39
CA ASN A 283 -14.79 -5.85 3.47
C ASN A 283 -15.88 -4.94 2.87
N GLU A 284 -15.97 -3.65 3.22
CA GLU A 284 -17.02 -2.79 2.66
C GLU A 284 -16.79 -2.43 1.19
N ASP A 285 -15.57 -2.46 0.70
CA ASP A 285 -15.33 -2.37 -0.76
C ASP A 285 -15.92 -3.55 -1.55
N ARG A 286 -16.45 -4.56 -0.88
CA ARG A 286 -17.10 -5.72 -1.51
C ARG A 286 -18.64 -5.68 -1.51
N LYS A 287 -19.28 -4.72 -0.87
CA LYS A 287 -20.75 -4.74 -0.65
C LYS A 287 -21.56 -3.57 -1.18
N ASP A 288 -20.98 -2.49 -1.65
CA ASP A 288 -21.76 -1.37 -2.20
C ASP A 288 -22.25 -1.66 -3.63
N GLY A 289 -23.26 -2.51 -3.73
CA GLY A 289 -24.14 -2.54 -4.88
C GLY A 289 -25.22 -1.44 -4.74
N PRO A 290 -25.72 -0.85 -5.85
CA PRO A 290 -26.69 0.23 -5.77
C PRO A 290 -27.96 -0.20 -5.07
N ASP A 291 -28.38 0.62 -4.11
CA ASP A 291 -29.65 0.52 -3.40
C ASP A 291 -30.81 0.45 -4.42
N LYS A 292 -31.58 -0.62 -4.33
CA LYS A 292 -32.81 -0.78 -5.12
C LYS A 292 -33.92 0.01 -4.44
N THR A 293 -33.99 1.30 -4.70
CA THR A 293 -35.18 2.09 -4.39
C THR A 293 -36.02 2.29 -5.65
N ASP A 294 -37.26 1.87 -5.51
CA ASP A 294 -38.47 2.30 -6.18
C ASP A 294 -38.66 2.02 -7.68
N LYS A 295 -39.25 0.86 -7.95
CA LYS A 295 -40.24 0.67 -9.00
C LYS A 295 -41.45 -0.10 -8.44
N ASP A 296 -42.39 0.59 -7.86
CA ASP A 296 -43.78 0.16 -7.77
C ASP A 296 -44.69 1.38 -7.72
N GLY A 297 -44.89 1.99 -8.87
CA GLY A 297 -46.01 2.85 -9.17
C GLY A 297 -46.98 2.10 -10.07
N LYS A 298 -47.85 1.27 -9.48
CA LYS A 298 -49.05 0.75 -10.18
C LYS A 298 -50.09 1.85 -10.25
N GLU A 299 -50.34 2.34 -11.46
CA GLU A 299 -51.58 3.02 -11.81
C GLU A 299 -52.70 1.97 -11.85
N GLU A 300 -53.65 2.05 -10.91
CA GLU A 300 -54.97 1.44 -11.05
C GLU A 300 -55.91 2.48 -11.66
N GLY A 301 -56.24 2.24 -12.89
CA GLY A 301 -57.35 2.90 -13.56
C GLY A 301 -58.69 2.36 -13.04
N GLY A 302 -59.50 3.22 -12.45
CA GLY A 302 -60.89 2.98 -12.11
C GLY A 302 -61.83 3.61 -13.13
N GLN A 303 -62.59 2.78 -13.76
CA GLN A 303 -63.77 3.18 -14.56
C GLN A 303 -64.87 3.74 -13.64
N SER A 304 -65.46 4.83 -14.01
CA SER A 304 -66.95 5.04 -14.12
C SER A 304 -67.21 6.40 -14.74
#